data_8cadb480c9a4eee65e589ea166451b88
#
_entry.id   8cadb480c9a4eee65e589ea166451b88
#
_cell.length_a   1.000
_cell.length_b   1.000
_cell.length_c   1.000
_cell.angle_alpha   90.00
_cell.angle_beta   90.00
_cell.angle_gamma   90.00
#
_symmetry.space_group_name_H-M   'P 1'
#
loop_
_entity.id
_entity.type
_entity.pdbx_description
1 polymer ?
#
loop_
_entity_poly.entity_id
_entity_poly.type
_entity_poly.pdbx_seq_one_letter_code
_entity_poly.pdbx_strand_id
1 'polypeptide(L)'
;MRVSVIIVSWNALHHLRAFLPTVVSSVTRDVEIILADNASTDGSADWVRATYPNVTVATFDRNYGYCGGNNRGADAAKGDILIFLNNDVRVEAGWIAPILDRFRSDAGIAVVQPKLRSHERPTQFEYAGAAGGFLDAHGFPFCRGRLFDTVETDHGQYDHAGPIFWASGAAICVRADVFREAGGFDEDFEFHMEEIDLCWRIQLLGHAVWYEPKSVVYHLGGGSLPPSNPRKLFYNYRNNIAMLIKNLPASRVIPVMVARNALDSIAMIRMLARGDGAGFAAMWKASVVSTFSIRKNWKKRLDPSRIRRHVPLAPFSVVWQYFAKTRKTFTELPKLLG
;
A
#
# COMPACT_ATOMS: atom_id res chain seq x y z
N MET A 1 -2.70 -3.47 24.10
CA MET A 1 -3.24 -3.41 22.72
C MET A 1 -3.25 -4.83 22.19
N ARG A 2 -4.43 -5.35 21.86
CA ARG A 2 -4.57 -6.64 21.16
C ARG A 2 -4.26 -6.44 19.69
N VAL A 3 -3.72 -7.46 19.05
CA VAL A 3 -3.32 -7.41 17.63
C VAL A 3 -4.05 -8.49 16.85
N SER A 4 -4.58 -8.15 15.68
CA SER A 4 -5.05 -9.11 14.69
C SER A 4 -4.22 -8.99 13.42
N VAL A 5 -3.55 -10.06 13.03
CA VAL A 5 -2.85 -10.20 11.75
C VAL A 5 -3.83 -10.80 10.74
N ILE A 6 -4.15 -10.06 9.70
CA ILE A 6 -5.11 -10.41 8.65
C ILE A 6 -4.33 -10.74 7.38
N ILE A 7 -4.50 -11.95 6.86
CA ILE A 7 -3.82 -12.46 5.67
C ILE A 7 -4.89 -12.81 4.64
N VAL A 8 -5.02 -11.98 3.60
CA VAL A 8 -5.91 -12.30 2.47
C VAL A 8 -5.23 -13.29 1.54
N SER A 9 -5.96 -14.33 1.15
CA SER A 9 -5.46 -15.36 0.23
C SER A 9 -6.51 -15.77 -0.79
N TRP A 10 -6.06 -16.04 -2.01
CA TRP A 10 -6.86 -16.63 -3.07
C TRP A 10 -5.99 -17.54 -3.94
N ASN A 11 -6.26 -18.84 -3.90
CA ASN A 11 -5.52 -19.87 -4.66
C ASN A 11 -4.00 -19.74 -4.51
N ALA A 12 -3.53 -19.59 -3.26
CA ALA A 12 -2.13 -19.33 -2.95
C ALA A 12 -1.56 -20.30 -1.90
N LEU A 13 -1.96 -21.58 -1.95
CA LEU A 13 -1.48 -22.62 -1.03
C LEU A 13 0.04 -22.69 -0.96
N HIS A 14 0.72 -22.51 -2.09
CA HIS A 14 2.19 -22.53 -2.16
C HIS A 14 2.82 -21.37 -1.36
N HIS A 15 2.23 -20.15 -1.39
CA HIS A 15 2.69 -19.04 -0.56
C HIS A 15 2.40 -19.28 0.92
N LEU A 16 1.19 -19.75 1.24
CA LEU A 16 0.84 -20.07 2.62
C LEU A 16 1.77 -21.12 3.23
N ARG A 17 2.14 -22.15 2.47
CA ARG A 17 3.12 -23.14 2.92
C ARG A 17 4.51 -22.57 3.19
N ALA A 18 4.94 -21.59 2.39
CA ALA A 18 6.25 -20.97 2.52
C ALA A 18 6.32 -19.92 3.63
N PHE A 19 5.29 -19.10 3.78
CA PHE A 19 5.35 -17.86 4.56
C PHE A 19 4.55 -17.91 5.87
N LEU A 20 3.37 -18.55 5.92
CA LEU A 20 2.54 -18.63 7.13
C LEU A 20 3.26 -19.25 8.33
N PRO A 21 4.13 -20.26 8.19
CA PRO A 21 4.91 -20.78 9.32
C PRO A 21 5.72 -19.70 10.05
N THR A 22 6.29 -18.73 9.29
CA THR A 22 7.08 -17.65 9.89
C THR A 22 6.20 -16.70 10.70
N VAL A 23 4.98 -16.45 10.26
CA VAL A 23 4.00 -15.61 10.98
C VAL A 23 3.55 -16.31 12.24
N VAL A 24 3.12 -17.58 12.16
CA VAL A 24 2.63 -18.34 13.32
C VAL A 24 3.71 -18.49 14.39
N SER A 25 4.97 -18.75 14.01
CA SER A 25 6.08 -18.91 14.96
C SER A 25 6.58 -17.59 15.56
N SER A 26 6.29 -16.45 14.92
CA SER A 26 6.78 -15.13 15.34
C SER A 26 5.88 -14.41 16.35
N VAL A 27 4.68 -14.95 16.62
CA VAL A 27 3.67 -14.29 17.46
C VAL A 27 3.43 -15.04 18.74
N THR A 28 3.02 -14.31 19.79
CA THR A 28 2.54 -14.86 21.05
C THR A 28 1.06 -15.23 20.96
N ARG A 29 0.54 -15.97 21.95
CA ARG A 29 -0.88 -16.38 22.00
C ARG A 29 -1.87 -15.21 22.06
N ASP A 30 -1.40 -14.01 22.41
CA ASP A 30 -2.23 -12.80 22.48
C ASP A 30 -2.45 -12.12 21.12
N VAL A 31 -1.77 -12.61 20.08
CA VAL A 31 -1.93 -12.14 18.71
C VAL A 31 -2.85 -13.08 17.96
N GLU A 32 -3.97 -12.55 17.47
CA GLU A 32 -4.91 -13.25 16.62
C GLU A 32 -4.38 -13.29 15.18
N ILE A 33 -4.42 -14.45 14.53
CA ILE A 33 -4.14 -14.58 13.10
C ILE A 33 -5.44 -14.98 12.40
N ILE A 34 -5.79 -14.23 11.35
CA ILE A 34 -6.99 -14.48 10.53
C ILE A 34 -6.54 -14.70 9.08
N LEU A 35 -6.78 -15.89 8.56
CA LEU A 35 -6.74 -16.14 7.13
C LEU A 35 -8.09 -15.73 6.53
N ALA A 36 -8.10 -14.65 5.77
CA ALA A 36 -9.25 -14.19 4.99
C ALA A 36 -9.23 -14.87 3.61
N ASP A 37 -9.87 -16.04 3.53
CA ASP A 37 -9.84 -16.87 2.33
C ASP A 37 -10.90 -16.40 1.32
N ASN A 38 -10.44 -15.86 0.21
CA ASN A 38 -11.26 -15.29 -0.87
C ASN A 38 -11.85 -16.38 -1.80
N ALA A 39 -12.49 -17.40 -1.23
CA ALA A 39 -13.05 -18.54 -1.97
C ALA A 39 -11.99 -19.32 -2.78
N SER A 40 -10.92 -19.73 -2.12
CA SER A 40 -9.88 -20.57 -2.74
C SER A 40 -10.42 -21.97 -3.04
N THR A 41 -9.96 -22.55 -4.14
CA THR A 41 -10.30 -23.91 -4.61
C THR A 41 -9.10 -24.85 -4.63
N ASP A 42 -7.91 -24.37 -4.21
CA ASP A 42 -6.63 -25.10 -4.20
C ASP A 42 -6.35 -25.87 -2.90
N GLY A 43 -7.31 -25.93 -1.97
CA GLY A 43 -7.17 -26.56 -0.67
C GLY A 43 -6.48 -25.70 0.39
N SER A 44 -6.23 -24.41 0.13
CA SER A 44 -5.60 -23.46 1.05
C SER A 44 -6.26 -23.43 2.43
N ALA A 45 -7.59 -23.25 2.46
CA ALA A 45 -8.35 -23.12 3.71
C ALA A 45 -8.27 -24.39 4.55
N ASP A 46 -8.45 -25.56 3.93
CA ASP A 46 -8.45 -26.85 4.64
C ASP A 46 -7.05 -27.19 5.16
N TRP A 47 -6.00 -26.89 4.38
CA TRP A 47 -4.65 -27.09 4.83
C TRP A 47 -4.32 -26.23 6.07
N VAL A 48 -4.74 -24.95 6.08
CA VAL A 48 -4.50 -24.07 7.24
C VAL A 48 -5.27 -24.58 8.48
N ARG A 49 -6.55 -24.97 8.33
CA ARG A 49 -7.33 -25.53 9.45
C ARG A 49 -6.69 -26.78 10.05
N ALA A 50 -6.18 -27.66 9.20
CA ALA A 50 -5.55 -28.90 9.64
C ALA A 50 -4.19 -28.68 10.29
N THR A 51 -3.39 -27.72 9.78
CA THR A 51 -2.00 -27.49 10.21
C THR A 51 -1.89 -26.50 11.38
N TYR A 52 -2.75 -25.48 11.40
CA TYR A 52 -2.70 -24.37 12.36
C TYR A 52 -4.08 -24.13 13.01
N PRO A 53 -4.50 -24.96 13.97
CA PRO A 53 -5.82 -24.87 14.60
C PRO A 53 -6.05 -23.55 15.36
N ASN A 54 -4.99 -22.82 15.68
CA ASN A 54 -5.06 -21.50 16.34
C ASN A 54 -5.23 -20.34 15.32
N VAL A 55 -5.18 -20.60 14.01
CA VAL A 55 -5.46 -19.59 12.97
C VAL A 55 -6.95 -19.61 12.64
N THR A 56 -7.60 -18.48 12.78
CA THR A 56 -8.99 -18.31 12.37
C THR A 56 -9.08 -18.28 10.84
N VAL A 57 -9.83 -19.20 10.23
CA VAL A 57 -10.04 -19.22 8.78
C VAL A 57 -11.43 -18.71 8.44
N ALA A 58 -11.51 -17.48 7.94
CA ALA A 58 -12.73 -16.86 7.42
C ALA A 58 -12.82 -17.10 5.92
N THR A 59 -13.66 -18.05 5.50
CA THR A 59 -13.90 -18.38 4.08
C THR A 59 -15.06 -17.56 3.54
N PHE A 60 -14.87 -16.93 2.39
CA PHE A 60 -15.88 -16.12 1.73
C PHE A 60 -16.57 -16.90 0.60
N ASP A 61 -17.73 -16.40 0.16
CA ASP A 61 -18.55 -17.00 -0.90
C ASP A 61 -18.01 -16.77 -2.31
N ARG A 62 -17.12 -15.74 -2.47
CA ARG A 62 -16.45 -15.40 -3.73
C ARG A 62 -15.16 -14.64 -3.49
N ASN A 63 -14.38 -14.44 -4.54
CA ASN A 63 -13.21 -13.57 -4.50
C ASN A 63 -13.63 -12.09 -4.55
N TYR A 64 -13.42 -11.37 -3.43
CA TYR A 64 -13.68 -9.94 -3.27
C TYR A 64 -12.46 -9.05 -3.59
N GLY A 65 -11.38 -9.63 -4.14
CA GLY A 65 -10.12 -8.94 -4.36
C GLY A 65 -9.38 -8.58 -3.07
N TYR A 66 -8.33 -7.79 -3.20
CA TYR A 66 -7.51 -7.40 -2.06
C TYR A 66 -8.29 -6.53 -1.05
N CYS A 67 -8.93 -5.46 -1.53
CA CYS A 67 -9.65 -4.52 -0.67
C CYS A 67 -10.81 -5.18 0.08
N GLY A 68 -11.66 -5.87 -0.67
CA GLY A 68 -12.85 -6.49 -0.07
C GLY A 68 -12.51 -7.67 0.84
N GLY A 69 -11.48 -8.44 0.53
CA GLY A 69 -10.99 -9.52 1.38
C GLY A 69 -10.41 -8.98 2.71
N ASN A 70 -9.60 -7.92 2.65
CA ASN A 70 -9.06 -7.29 3.85
C ASN A 70 -10.15 -6.62 4.71
N ASN A 71 -11.12 -5.94 4.10
CA ASN A 71 -12.24 -5.34 4.84
C ASN A 71 -13.01 -6.40 5.62
N ARG A 72 -13.36 -7.53 4.98
CA ARG A 72 -14.07 -8.65 5.63
C ARG A 72 -13.22 -9.36 6.68
N GLY A 73 -11.91 -9.45 6.44
CA GLY A 73 -10.96 -9.91 7.46
C GLY A 73 -10.93 -8.99 8.69
N ALA A 74 -11.00 -7.67 8.46
CA ALA A 74 -11.07 -6.68 9.53
C ALA A 74 -12.39 -6.72 10.32
N ASP A 75 -13.51 -7.09 9.67
CA ASP A 75 -14.81 -7.28 10.36
C ASP A 75 -14.77 -8.47 11.32
N ALA A 76 -14.00 -9.51 11.01
CA ALA A 76 -13.80 -10.67 11.88
C ALA A 76 -12.77 -10.42 13.01
N ALA A 77 -11.97 -9.37 12.91
CA ALA A 77 -10.86 -9.08 13.81
C ALA A 77 -11.30 -8.44 15.14
N LYS A 78 -10.66 -8.86 16.23
CA LYS A 78 -10.93 -8.39 17.60
C LYS A 78 -9.80 -7.49 18.16
N GLY A 79 -8.73 -7.30 17.39
CA GLY A 79 -7.58 -6.50 17.80
C GLY A 79 -7.86 -5.00 17.82
N ASP A 80 -7.16 -4.29 18.70
CA ASP A 80 -7.10 -2.84 18.72
C ASP A 80 -6.22 -2.31 17.58
N ILE A 81 -5.26 -3.14 17.14
CA ILE A 81 -4.37 -2.92 16.00
C ILE A 81 -4.62 -4.02 14.97
N LEU A 82 -4.90 -3.62 13.74
CA LEU A 82 -5.01 -4.50 12.58
C LEU A 82 -3.71 -4.45 11.78
N ILE A 83 -3.16 -5.62 11.48
CA ILE A 83 -2.00 -5.76 10.60
C ILE A 83 -2.48 -6.49 9.35
N PHE A 84 -2.59 -5.77 8.23
CA PHE A 84 -2.84 -6.38 6.94
C PHE A 84 -1.51 -6.83 6.37
N LEU A 85 -1.35 -8.13 6.23
CA LEU A 85 -0.11 -8.77 5.82
C LEU A 85 -0.36 -9.61 4.55
N ASN A 86 0.44 -9.39 3.51
CA ASN A 86 0.34 -10.23 2.31
C ASN A 86 0.75 -11.67 2.61
N ASN A 87 0.16 -12.62 1.89
CA ASN A 87 0.42 -14.05 2.04
C ASN A 87 1.81 -14.51 1.54
N ASP A 88 2.58 -13.60 0.94
CA ASP A 88 3.94 -13.80 0.44
C ASP A 88 4.99 -12.98 1.22
N VAL A 89 4.68 -12.63 2.47
CA VAL A 89 5.59 -11.91 3.39
C VAL A 89 6.17 -12.86 4.43
N ARG A 90 7.50 -12.89 4.52
CA ARG A 90 8.25 -13.52 5.61
C ARG A 90 8.50 -12.52 6.72
N VAL A 91 8.29 -12.93 7.95
CA VAL A 91 8.55 -12.11 9.14
C VAL A 91 9.57 -12.79 10.05
N GLU A 92 10.18 -12.02 10.94
CA GLU A 92 11.13 -12.51 11.95
C GLU A 92 10.52 -12.42 13.36
N ALA A 93 11.09 -13.14 14.32
CA ALA A 93 10.64 -13.09 15.70
C ALA A 93 10.71 -11.66 16.25
N GLY A 94 9.66 -11.23 16.96
CA GLY A 94 9.62 -9.93 17.62
C GLY A 94 9.30 -8.73 16.71
N TRP A 95 9.00 -8.92 15.42
CA TRP A 95 8.74 -7.83 14.48
C TRP A 95 7.55 -6.92 14.86
N ILE A 96 6.57 -7.44 15.62
CA ILE A 96 5.40 -6.67 16.06
C ILE A 96 5.74 -5.72 17.23
N ALA A 97 6.69 -6.06 18.07
CA ALA A 97 6.98 -5.28 19.28
C ALA A 97 7.35 -3.81 18.99
N PRO A 98 8.27 -3.48 18.06
CA PRO A 98 8.57 -2.08 17.71
C PRO A 98 7.35 -1.31 17.16
N ILE A 99 6.46 -2.00 16.45
CA ILE A 99 5.21 -1.41 15.93
C ILE A 99 4.30 -1.01 17.08
N LEU A 100 4.10 -1.91 18.07
CA LEU A 100 3.27 -1.63 19.24
C LEU A 100 3.86 -0.50 20.09
N ASP A 101 5.18 -0.45 20.25
CA ASP A 101 5.84 0.62 20.97
C ASP A 101 5.64 1.96 20.27
N ARG A 102 5.64 1.98 18.93
CA ARG A 102 5.32 3.17 18.17
C ARG A 102 3.88 3.65 18.41
N PHE A 103 2.90 2.76 18.38
CA PHE A 103 1.51 3.11 18.69
C PHE A 103 1.31 3.59 20.14
N ARG A 104 2.08 3.07 21.09
CA ARG A 104 2.05 3.50 22.50
C ARG A 104 2.69 4.87 22.69
N SER A 105 3.72 5.20 21.93
CA SER A 105 4.48 6.44 22.08
C SER A 105 3.68 7.70 21.71
N ASP A 106 2.69 7.59 20.82
CA ASP A 106 1.87 8.71 20.37
C ASP A 106 0.48 8.21 19.91
N ALA A 107 -0.57 8.70 20.56
CA ALA A 107 -1.95 8.35 20.22
C ALA A 107 -2.39 8.92 18.85
N GLY A 108 -1.73 9.96 18.36
CA GLY A 108 -1.97 10.56 17.03
C GLY A 108 -1.46 9.69 15.88
N ILE A 109 -0.56 8.73 16.14
CA ILE A 109 -0.11 7.76 15.14
C ILE A 109 -1.18 6.68 14.95
N ALA A 110 -1.78 6.64 13.77
CA ALA A 110 -2.81 5.67 13.43
C ALA A 110 -2.35 4.58 12.46
N VAL A 111 -1.28 4.81 11.70
CA VAL A 111 -0.70 3.83 10.79
C VAL A 111 0.80 3.72 11.02
N VAL A 112 1.31 2.48 11.04
CA VAL A 112 2.76 2.19 11.12
C VAL A 112 3.13 1.23 10.01
N GLN A 113 4.24 1.52 9.31
CA GLN A 113 4.86 0.66 8.33
C GLN A 113 6.18 0.10 8.87
N PRO A 114 6.41 -1.22 8.84
CA PRO A 114 7.74 -1.78 9.04
C PRO A 114 8.68 -1.46 7.88
N LYS A 115 9.98 -1.72 8.02
CA LYS A 115 10.94 -1.75 6.91
C LYS A 115 10.63 -2.98 6.04
N LEU A 116 10.43 -2.75 4.73
CA LEU A 116 10.24 -3.82 3.77
C LEU A 116 11.52 -4.07 2.98
N ARG A 117 12.01 -5.30 3.03
CA ARG A 117 13.13 -5.80 2.23
C ARG A 117 12.66 -6.83 1.21
N SER A 118 13.39 -6.99 0.13
CA SER A 118 13.13 -8.06 -0.83
C SER A 118 13.38 -9.43 -0.21
N HIS A 119 12.46 -10.37 -0.38
CA HIS A 119 12.65 -11.75 0.06
C HIS A 119 13.78 -12.45 -0.73
N GLU A 120 13.85 -12.21 -2.04
CA GLU A 120 14.85 -12.78 -2.92
C GLU A 120 16.24 -12.16 -2.73
N ARG A 121 16.29 -10.88 -2.42
CA ARG A 121 17.52 -10.09 -2.23
C ARG A 121 17.47 -9.34 -0.90
N PRO A 122 17.69 -10.02 0.25
CA PRO A 122 17.44 -9.47 1.58
C PRO A 122 18.27 -8.23 1.97
N THR A 123 19.30 -7.92 1.20
CA THR A 123 20.10 -6.69 1.38
C THR A 123 19.54 -5.50 0.60
N GLN A 124 18.51 -5.69 -0.24
CA GLN A 124 17.86 -4.63 -0.99
C GLN A 124 16.50 -4.29 -0.39
N PHE A 125 16.10 -3.04 -0.55
CA PHE A 125 14.73 -2.65 -0.24
C PHE A 125 13.74 -3.36 -1.18
N GLU A 126 12.52 -3.50 -0.70
CA GLU A 126 11.43 -4.00 -1.52
C GLU A 126 10.93 -2.91 -2.49
N TYR A 127 10.33 -3.32 -3.62
CA TYR A 127 9.89 -2.42 -4.68
C TYR A 127 8.73 -1.49 -4.25
N ALA A 128 7.76 -1.99 -3.48
CA ALA A 128 6.53 -1.29 -3.16
C ALA A 128 6.47 -0.86 -1.68
N GLY A 129 6.99 0.32 -1.38
CA GLY A 129 6.90 0.92 -0.05
C GLY A 129 8.20 0.94 0.75
N ALA A 130 9.12 0.01 0.51
CA ALA A 130 10.49 0.00 1.02
C ALA A 130 10.66 0.57 2.46
N ALA A 131 11.17 1.80 2.61
CA ALA A 131 11.34 2.51 3.89
C ALA A 131 10.36 3.69 4.06
N GLY A 132 9.11 3.53 3.55
CA GLY A 132 8.04 4.52 3.66
C GLY A 132 7.83 5.35 2.40
N GLY A 133 6.57 5.60 2.08
CA GLY A 133 6.15 6.21 0.85
C GLY A 133 5.71 7.67 0.96
N PHE A 134 5.79 8.38 -0.17
CA PHE A 134 5.44 9.79 -0.34
C PHE A 134 4.69 10.00 -1.66
N LEU A 135 4.07 11.17 -1.82
CA LEU A 135 3.48 11.64 -3.06
C LEU A 135 4.14 12.95 -3.49
N ASP A 136 4.43 13.07 -4.77
CA ASP A 136 4.95 14.31 -5.35
C ASP A 136 3.85 15.36 -5.61
N ALA A 137 4.21 16.54 -6.08
CA ALA A 137 3.27 17.65 -6.36
C ALA A 137 2.13 17.29 -7.32
N HIS A 138 2.32 16.27 -8.15
CA HIS A 138 1.35 15.78 -9.13
C HIS A 138 0.71 14.44 -8.73
N GLY A 139 1.00 13.95 -7.51
CA GLY A 139 0.45 12.71 -6.96
C GLY A 139 1.10 11.44 -7.47
N PHE A 140 2.32 11.50 -8.01
CA PHE A 140 3.10 10.30 -8.30
C PHE A 140 3.65 9.72 -7.01
N PRO A 141 3.41 8.41 -6.72
CA PRO A 141 3.97 7.77 -5.55
C PRO A 141 5.45 7.46 -5.74
N PHE A 142 6.22 7.69 -4.69
CA PHE A 142 7.63 7.31 -4.57
C PHE A 142 7.95 6.93 -3.12
N CYS A 143 9.06 6.27 -2.87
CA CYS A 143 9.42 5.85 -1.52
C CYS A 143 10.94 5.95 -1.26
N ARG A 144 11.30 6.03 0.01
CA ARG A 144 12.68 5.85 0.45
C ARG A 144 13.11 4.42 0.12
N GLY A 145 14.27 4.25 -0.50
CA GLY A 145 14.79 2.97 -0.94
C GLY A 145 14.42 2.57 -2.36
N ARG A 146 13.50 3.32 -3.03
CA ARG A 146 13.19 3.09 -4.45
C ARG A 146 12.61 4.31 -5.16
N LEU A 147 13.17 4.64 -6.33
CA LEU A 147 12.61 5.59 -7.29
C LEU A 147 12.47 4.92 -8.66
N PHE A 148 11.26 4.77 -9.17
CA PHE A 148 10.94 4.08 -10.41
C PHE A 148 11.60 2.69 -10.49
N ASP A 149 12.54 2.49 -11.42
CA ASP A 149 13.23 1.20 -11.61
C ASP A 149 14.50 1.06 -10.76
N THR A 150 14.91 2.11 -10.05
CA THR A 150 16.10 2.10 -9.18
C THR A 150 15.71 1.67 -7.77
N VAL A 151 16.16 0.49 -7.36
CA VAL A 151 16.05 -0.04 -6.00
C VAL A 151 17.38 0.11 -5.30
N GLU A 152 17.38 0.65 -4.09
CA GLU A 152 18.58 0.88 -3.29
C GLU A 152 18.94 -0.36 -2.45
N THR A 153 20.24 -0.56 -2.20
CA THR A 153 20.68 -1.49 -1.15
C THR A 153 20.49 -0.84 0.22
N ASP A 154 20.05 -1.61 1.20
CA ASP A 154 19.91 -1.14 2.57
C ASP A 154 21.24 -1.22 3.31
N HIS A 155 21.81 -0.07 3.59
CA HIS A 155 23.02 0.14 4.40
C HIS A 155 22.71 0.83 5.73
N GLY A 156 21.42 0.88 6.14
CA GLY A 156 20.96 1.60 7.32
C GLY A 156 20.68 3.09 7.07
N GLN A 157 20.74 3.57 5.82
CA GLN A 157 20.52 4.98 5.46
C GLN A 157 19.13 5.51 5.82
N TYR A 158 18.16 4.61 6.04
CA TYR A 158 16.79 4.92 6.47
C TYR A 158 16.42 4.29 7.81
N ASP A 159 17.39 4.05 8.70
CA ASP A 159 17.16 3.47 10.04
C ASP A 159 16.66 4.49 11.08
N HIS A 160 16.01 5.54 10.61
CA HIS A 160 15.36 6.55 11.43
C HIS A 160 13.85 6.48 11.30
N ALA A 161 13.18 6.23 12.42
CA ALA A 161 11.72 6.28 12.49
C ALA A 161 11.22 7.70 12.21
N GLY A 162 10.09 7.82 11.52
CA GLY A 162 9.58 9.15 11.17
C GLY A 162 8.27 9.12 10.39
N PRO A 163 7.66 10.30 10.19
CA PRO A 163 6.44 10.43 9.42
C PRO A 163 6.68 10.08 7.95
N ILE A 164 5.67 9.43 7.36
CA ILE A 164 5.59 9.11 5.94
C ILE A 164 4.21 9.48 5.42
N PHE A 165 4.04 9.53 4.10
CA PHE A 165 2.73 9.83 3.53
C PHE A 165 1.87 8.56 3.44
N TRP A 166 2.45 7.44 3.00
CA TRP A 166 1.72 6.18 2.86
C TRP A 166 2.57 4.98 3.28
N ALA A 167 1.89 3.97 3.77
CA ALA A 167 2.42 2.68 4.16
C ALA A 167 2.07 1.63 3.09
N SER A 168 2.97 0.68 2.86
CA SER A 168 2.79 -0.40 1.89
C SER A 168 1.68 -1.37 2.31
N GLY A 169 0.82 -1.75 1.36
CA GLY A 169 -0.18 -2.78 1.55
C GLY A 169 0.39 -4.18 1.86
N ALA A 170 1.68 -4.41 1.60
CA ALA A 170 2.30 -5.69 1.93
C ALA A 170 2.37 -5.95 3.45
N ALA A 171 2.46 -4.88 4.29
CA ALA A 171 2.50 -4.99 5.75
C ALA A 171 2.07 -3.66 6.39
N ILE A 172 0.81 -3.27 6.23
CA ILE A 172 0.27 -2.06 6.85
C ILE A 172 -0.34 -2.38 8.21
N CYS A 173 0.10 -1.65 9.25
CA CYS A 173 -0.43 -1.75 10.60
C CYS A 173 -1.27 -0.51 10.90
N VAL A 174 -2.51 -0.68 11.36
CA VAL A 174 -3.43 0.44 11.56
C VAL A 174 -4.27 0.25 12.83
N ARG A 175 -4.59 1.36 13.52
CA ARG A 175 -5.58 1.35 14.60
C ARG A 175 -6.95 0.96 14.07
N ALA A 176 -7.60 -0.01 14.71
CA ALA A 176 -8.86 -0.58 14.24
C ALA A 176 -10.01 0.44 14.20
N ASP A 177 -10.08 1.32 15.18
CA ASP A 177 -11.07 2.41 15.25
C ASP A 177 -10.87 3.42 14.12
N VAL A 178 -9.61 3.84 13.85
CA VAL A 178 -9.30 4.78 12.78
C VAL A 178 -9.49 4.14 11.39
N PHE A 179 -9.19 2.85 11.23
CA PHE A 179 -9.48 2.10 9.99
C PHE A 179 -10.98 2.15 9.66
N ARG A 180 -11.83 1.89 10.68
CA ARG A 180 -13.29 1.96 10.53
C ARG A 180 -13.77 3.40 10.31
N GLU A 181 -13.24 4.39 11.05
CA GLU A 181 -13.54 5.81 10.87
C GLU A 181 -13.21 6.27 9.44
N ALA A 182 -12.10 5.82 8.87
CA ALA A 182 -11.71 6.12 7.50
C ALA A 182 -12.56 5.37 6.45
N GLY A 183 -13.38 4.40 6.83
CA GLY A 183 -14.24 3.61 5.95
C GLY A 183 -13.53 2.43 5.28
N GLY A 184 -12.43 1.92 5.84
CA GLY A 184 -11.68 0.78 5.33
C GLY A 184 -11.00 1.02 3.99
N PHE A 185 -10.61 -0.04 3.29
CA PHE A 185 -10.15 0.03 1.91
C PHE A 185 -11.32 0.29 0.96
N ASP A 186 -11.12 1.16 -0.03
CA ASP A 186 -12.13 1.40 -1.07
C ASP A 186 -12.10 0.25 -2.10
N GLU A 187 -13.14 -0.58 -2.12
CA GLU A 187 -13.23 -1.78 -2.96
C GLU A 187 -13.20 -1.49 -4.48
N ASP A 188 -13.45 -0.24 -4.90
CA ASP A 188 -13.33 0.14 -6.32
C ASP A 188 -11.88 0.12 -6.84
N PHE A 189 -10.89 0.12 -5.95
CA PHE A 189 -9.48 0.10 -6.37
C PHE A 189 -9.06 -1.28 -6.92
N GLU A 190 -9.63 -2.36 -6.45
CA GLU A 190 -9.27 -3.74 -6.77
C GLU A 190 -7.81 -4.09 -6.43
N PHE A 191 -6.82 -3.43 -7.08
CA PHE A 191 -5.38 -3.55 -6.88
C PHE A 191 -4.68 -2.21 -7.05
N HIS A 192 -3.68 -1.93 -6.21
CA HIS A 192 -2.81 -0.76 -6.22
C HIS A 192 -3.49 0.57 -5.90
N MET A 193 -2.81 1.40 -5.14
CA MET A 193 -3.22 2.72 -4.64
C MET A 193 -4.27 2.71 -3.52
N GLU A 194 -4.85 1.56 -3.18
CA GLU A 194 -5.84 1.43 -2.09
C GLU A 194 -5.25 1.78 -0.74
N GLU A 195 -4.01 1.37 -0.48
CA GLU A 195 -3.26 1.67 0.73
C GLU A 195 -2.87 3.14 0.81
N ILE A 196 -2.53 3.74 -0.33
CA ILE A 196 -2.19 5.16 -0.42
C ILE A 196 -3.44 6.01 -0.17
N ASP A 197 -4.55 5.64 -0.79
CA ASP A 197 -5.85 6.28 -0.59
C ASP A 197 -6.31 6.19 0.88
N LEU A 198 -6.18 5.02 1.50
CA LEU A 198 -6.49 4.82 2.92
C LEU A 198 -5.61 5.71 3.82
N CYS A 199 -4.30 5.69 3.62
CA CYS A 199 -3.36 6.52 4.37
C CYS A 199 -3.65 8.00 4.21
N TRP A 200 -4.05 8.45 3.02
CA TRP A 200 -4.41 9.85 2.79
C TRP A 200 -5.69 10.24 3.53
N ARG A 201 -6.75 9.39 3.45
CA ARG A 201 -8.00 9.64 4.22
C ARG A 201 -7.74 9.68 5.73
N ILE A 202 -6.93 8.76 6.26
CA ILE A 202 -6.53 8.73 7.67
C ILE A 202 -5.82 10.03 8.07
N GLN A 203 -4.93 10.53 7.22
CA GLN A 203 -4.25 11.80 7.48
C GLN A 203 -5.19 13.02 7.38
N LEU A 204 -6.14 13.02 6.44
CA LEU A 204 -7.18 14.06 6.38
C LEU A 204 -8.03 14.10 7.66
N LEU A 205 -8.25 12.95 8.29
CA LEU A 205 -8.91 12.82 9.61
C LEU A 205 -8.03 13.30 10.79
N GLY A 206 -6.79 13.74 10.53
CA GLY A 206 -5.89 14.34 11.53
C GLY A 206 -4.87 13.39 12.14
N HIS A 207 -4.83 12.14 11.73
CA HIS A 207 -3.88 11.14 12.25
C HIS A 207 -2.56 11.12 11.47
N ALA A 208 -1.52 10.50 12.06
CA ALA A 208 -0.22 10.35 11.44
C ALA A 208 0.00 8.93 10.88
N VAL A 209 0.75 8.87 9.78
CA VAL A 209 1.31 7.64 9.22
C VAL A 209 2.81 7.62 9.49
N TRP A 210 3.34 6.52 10.00
CA TRP A 210 4.70 6.45 10.54
C TRP A 210 5.47 5.25 10.00
N TYR A 211 6.77 5.41 9.85
CA TYR A 211 7.70 4.34 9.50
C TYR A 211 8.52 3.92 10.74
N GLU A 212 8.62 2.61 10.99
CA GLU A 212 9.37 2.03 12.10
C GLU A 212 10.43 1.03 11.58
N PRO A 213 11.70 1.45 11.45
CA PRO A 213 12.77 0.63 10.86
C PRO A 213 13.20 -0.56 11.72
N LYS A 214 12.92 -0.55 13.03
CA LYS A 214 13.27 -1.66 13.93
C LYS A 214 12.38 -2.89 13.69
N SER A 215 11.23 -2.71 13.05
CA SER A 215 10.40 -3.80 12.53
C SER A 215 10.77 -4.07 11.08
N VAL A 216 11.20 -5.28 10.76
CA VAL A 216 11.63 -5.67 9.42
C VAL A 216 10.80 -6.85 8.93
N VAL A 217 10.32 -6.75 7.69
CA VAL A 217 9.64 -7.83 6.99
C VAL A 217 10.23 -8.00 5.59
N TYR A 218 10.08 -9.20 5.01
CA TYR A 218 10.63 -9.55 3.70
C TYR A 218 9.49 -9.96 2.77
N HIS A 219 9.29 -9.21 1.71
CA HIS A 219 8.21 -9.42 0.76
C HIS A 219 8.75 -10.05 -0.53
N LEU A 220 8.10 -11.12 -1.01
CA LEU A 220 8.47 -11.77 -2.28
C LEU A 220 8.14 -10.81 -3.44
N GLY A 221 6.95 -10.27 -3.42
CA GLY A 221 6.48 -9.31 -4.43
C GLY A 221 6.25 -9.94 -5.81
N GLY A 222 5.44 -9.26 -6.63
CA GLY A 222 5.21 -9.72 -8.01
C GLY A 222 4.28 -10.92 -8.17
N GLY A 223 3.84 -11.55 -7.07
CA GLY A 223 3.03 -12.76 -7.10
C GLY A 223 1.67 -12.60 -7.80
N SER A 224 1.07 -11.41 -7.74
CA SER A 224 -0.26 -11.20 -8.35
C SER A 224 -0.19 -10.70 -9.79
N LEU A 225 0.70 -9.77 -10.13
CA LEU A 225 0.86 -9.21 -11.49
C LEU A 225 2.32 -8.81 -11.74
N PRO A 226 3.00 -9.40 -12.74
CA PRO A 226 4.34 -9.00 -13.14
C PRO A 226 4.42 -7.50 -13.49
N PRO A 227 5.58 -6.84 -13.30
CA PRO A 227 5.76 -5.42 -13.61
C PRO A 227 5.37 -5.03 -15.05
N SER A 228 5.61 -5.92 -16.02
CA SER A 228 5.32 -5.72 -17.44
C SER A 228 3.85 -5.96 -17.83
N ASN A 229 2.97 -6.36 -16.89
CA ASN A 229 1.59 -6.67 -17.21
C ASN A 229 0.79 -5.38 -17.50
N PRO A 230 0.18 -5.21 -18.70
CA PRO A 230 -0.62 -4.03 -19.04
C PRO A 230 -1.80 -3.77 -18.07
N ARG A 231 -2.34 -4.85 -17.46
CA ARG A 231 -3.41 -4.74 -16.45
C ARG A 231 -2.91 -4.02 -15.19
N LYS A 232 -1.67 -4.28 -14.77
CA LYS A 232 -1.04 -3.56 -13.65
C LYS A 232 -0.92 -2.07 -13.94
N LEU A 233 -0.47 -1.74 -15.16
CA LEU A 233 -0.36 -0.35 -15.61
C LEU A 233 -1.72 0.34 -15.61
N PHE A 234 -2.76 -0.31 -16.17
CA PHE A 234 -4.12 0.19 -16.16
C PHE A 234 -4.61 0.54 -14.76
N TYR A 235 -4.47 -0.37 -13.79
CA TYR A 235 -4.90 -0.12 -12.41
C TYR A 235 -4.11 1.01 -11.76
N ASN A 236 -2.80 1.04 -11.92
CA ASN A 236 -1.96 2.10 -11.36
C ASN A 236 -2.41 3.50 -11.82
N TYR A 237 -2.70 3.66 -13.13
CA TYR A 237 -3.14 4.96 -13.67
C TYR A 237 -4.57 5.29 -13.28
N ARG A 238 -5.52 4.38 -13.48
CA ARG A 238 -6.92 4.57 -13.11
C ARG A 238 -7.08 4.93 -11.63
N ASN A 239 -6.44 4.16 -10.78
CA ASN A 239 -6.57 4.28 -9.34
C ASN A 239 -5.87 5.52 -8.80
N ASN A 240 -4.71 5.88 -9.36
CA ASN A 240 -4.04 7.11 -8.99
C ASN A 240 -4.91 8.35 -9.30
N ILE A 241 -5.54 8.41 -10.47
CA ILE A 241 -6.48 9.48 -10.81
C ILE A 241 -7.68 9.50 -9.85
N ALA A 242 -8.27 8.33 -9.55
CA ALA A 242 -9.38 8.21 -8.60
C ALA A 242 -8.98 8.74 -7.22
N MET A 243 -7.83 8.34 -6.71
CA MET A 243 -7.26 8.78 -5.43
C MET A 243 -7.07 10.30 -5.38
N LEU A 244 -6.54 10.91 -6.45
CA LEU A 244 -6.34 12.36 -6.54
C LEU A 244 -7.68 13.11 -6.50
N ILE A 245 -8.67 12.67 -7.26
CA ILE A 245 -10.02 13.27 -7.28
C ILE A 245 -10.66 13.20 -5.89
N LYS A 246 -10.49 12.08 -5.19
CA LYS A 246 -11.05 11.84 -3.85
C LYS A 246 -10.41 12.72 -2.77
N ASN A 247 -9.09 12.89 -2.79
CA ASN A 247 -8.35 13.33 -1.60
C ASN A 247 -7.71 14.71 -1.73
N LEU A 248 -7.46 15.23 -2.95
CA LEU A 248 -6.94 16.59 -3.12
C LEU A 248 -7.93 17.64 -2.64
N PRO A 249 -7.48 18.80 -2.10
CA PRO A 249 -8.35 19.97 -1.96
C PRO A 249 -9.06 20.28 -3.27
N ALA A 250 -10.35 20.61 -3.22
CA ALA A 250 -11.18 20.80 -4.44
C ALA A 250 -10.56 21.80 -5.43
N SER A 251 -9.96 22.88 -4.92
CA SER A 251 -9.26 23.89 -5.73
C SER A 251 -8.01 23.36 -6.44
N ARG A 252 -7.41 22.28 -5.96
CA ARG A 252 -6.21 21.70 -6.54
C ARG A 252 -6.49 20.58 -7.54
N VAL A 253 -7.69 20.03 -7.58
CA VAL A 253 -8.01 18.89 -8.48
C VAL A 253 -7.76 19.26 -9.93
N ILE A 254 -8.35 20.34 -10.43
CA ILE A 254 -8.21 20.73 -11.84
C ILE A 254 -6.75 21.03 -12.22
N PRO A 255 -6.00 21.91 -11.52
CA PRO A 255 -4.61 22.17 -11.86
C PRO A 255 -3.72 20.91 -11.88
N VAL A 256 -3.87 20.03 -10.88
CA VAL A 256 -3.10 18.80 -10.82
C VAL A 256 -3.49 17.85 -11.94
N MET A 257 -4.78 17.71 -12.26
CA MET A 257 -5.22 16.85 -13.37
C MET A 257 -4.74 17.34 -14.74
N VAL A 258 -4.67 18.66 -14.98
CA VAL A 258 -4.10 19.21 -16.22
C VAL A 258 -2.62 18.86 -16.34
N ALA A 259 -1.83 19.07 -15.26
CA ALA A 259 -0.41 18.73 -15.25
C ALA A 259 -0.19 17.20 -15.43
N ARG A 260 -1.01 16.38 -14.76
CA ARG A 260 -0.98 14.92 -14.91
C ARG A 260 -1.28 14.47 -16.33
N ASN A 261 -2.34 14.99 -16.95
CA ASN A 261 -2.68 14.64 -18.33
C ASN A 261 -1.53 14.96 -19.30
N ALA A 262 -0.83 16.09 -19.11
CA ALA A 262 0.35 16.42 -19.91
C ALA A 262 1.47 15.40 -19.73
N LEU A 263 1.83 15.06 -18.47
CA LEU A 263 2.88 14.08 -18.16
C LEU A 263 2.50 12.66 -18.65
N ASP A 264 1.26 12.26 -18.45
CA ASP A 264 0.75 10.95 -18.89
C ASP A 264 0.71 10.86 -20.43
N SER A 265 0.39 11.96 -21.14
CA SER A 265 0.45 12.01 -22.59
C SER A 265 1.88 11.84 -23.13
N ILE A 266 2.86 12.48 -22.46
CA ILE A 266 4.28 12.29 -22.81
C ILE A 266 4.70 10.82 -22.60
N ALA A 267 4.25 10.19 -21.49
CA ALA A 267 4.53 8.79 -21.24
C ALA A 267 3.90 7.87 -22.30
N MET A 268 2.66 8.12 -22.71
CA MET A 268 1.97 7.38 -23.78
C MET A 268 2.68 7.53 -25.13
N ILE A 269 3.09 8.73 -25.51
CA ILE A 269 3.86 8.97 -26.75
C ILE A 269 5.18 8.18 -26.72
N ARG A 270 5.88 8.20 -25.57
CA ARG A 270 7.13 7.44 -25.40
C ARG A 270 6.92 5.92 -25.51
N MET A 271 5.79 5.39 -25.01
CA MET A 271 5.45 3.97 -25.19
C MET A 271 5.27 3.62 -26.66
N LEU A 272 4.51 4.43 -27.42
CA LEU A 272 4.34 4.25 -28.88
C LEU A 272 5.69 4.28 -29.61
N ALA A 273 6.55 5.25 -29.28
CA ALA A 273 7.87 5.37 -29.89
C ALA A 273 8.79 4.18 -29.59
N ARG A 274 8.51 3.41 -28.52
CA ARG A 274 9.22 2.18 -28.14
C ARG A 274 8.54 0.90 -28.63
N GLY A 275 7.44 0.99 -29.35
CA GLY A 275 6.66 -0.16 -29.81
C GLY A 275 5.81 -0.83 -28.71
N ASP A 276 5.66 -0.22 -27.53
CA ASP A 276 4.80 -0.72 -26.47
C ASP A 276 3.34 -0.30 -26.67
N GLY A 277 2.69 -0.90 -27.66
CA GLY A 277 1.28 -0.67 -27.95
C GLY A 277 0.35 -1.16 -26.85
N ALA A 278 0.72 -2.21 -26.11
CA ALA A 278 -0.08 -2.74 -25.01
C ALA A 278 -0.09 -1.79 -23.80
N GLY A 279 1.06 -1.23 -23.44
CA GLY A 279 1.15 -0.21 -22.41
C GLY A 279 0.39 1.06 -22.78
N PHE A 280 0.52 1.54 -24.02
CA PHE A 280 -0.27 2.65 -24.53
C PHE A 280 -1.78 2.40 -24.40
N ALA A 281 -2.27 1.25 -24.88
CA ALA A 281 -3.69 0.90 -24.79
C ALA A 281 -4.20 0.83 -23.35
N ALA A 282 -3.40 0.30 -22.43
CA ALA A 282 -3.73 0.24 -21.01
C ALA A 282 -3.87 1.64 -20.38
N MET A 283 -2.94 2.56 -20.66
CA MET A 283 -3.02 3.95 -20.18
C MET A 283 -4.17 4.72 -20.80
N TRP A 284 -4.37 4.58 -22.11
CA TRP A 284 -5.51 5.18 -22.80
C TRP A 284 -6.84 4.73 -22.20
N LYS A 285 -7.02 3.41 -22.02
CA LYS A 285 -8.20 2.84 -21.36
C LYS A 285 -8.39 3.40 -19.95
N ALA A 286 -7.30 3.51 -19.17
CA ALA A 286 -7.34 4.08 -17.82
C ALA A 286 -7.83 5.53 -17.85
N SER A 287 -7.34 6.36 -18.76
CA SER A 287 -7.75 7.77 -18.92
C SER A 287 -9.23 7.89 -19.27
N VAL A 288 -9.72 7.08 -20.22
CA VAL A 288 -11.14 7.05 -20.60
C VAL A 288 -12.02 6.65 -19.43
N VAL A 289 -11.71 5.53 -18.74
CA VAL A 289 -12.49 5.05 -17.59
C VAL A 289 -12.47 6.06 -16.46
N SER A 290 -11.34 6.70 -16.20
CA SER A 290 -11.21 7.73 -15.15
C SER A 290 -12.08 8.94 -15.44
N THR A 291 -12.17 9.39 -16.70
CA THR A 291 -13.04 10.50 -17.12
C THR A 291 -14.51 10.21 -16.80
N PHE A 292 -15.01 9.03 -17.15
CA PHE A 292 -16.39 8.64 -16.84
C PHE A 292 -16.62 8.38 -15.34
N SER A 293 -15.56 8.15 -14.57
CA SER A 293 -15.64 7.90 -13.13
C SER A 293 -15.51 9.16 -12.26
N ILE A 294 -15.28 10.34 -12.83
CA ILE A 294 -15.04 11.59 -12.08
C ILE A 294 -16.17 11.84 -11.08
N ARG A 295 -17.44 11.78 -11.50
CA ARG A 295 -18.60 12.04 -10.63
C ARG A 295 -18.70 11.01 -9.49
N LYS A 296 -18.39 9.73 -9.77
CA LYS A 296 -18.38 8.66 -8.78
C LYS A 296 -17.31 8.93 -7.71
N ASN A 297 -16.09 9.22 -8.14
CA ASN A 297 -14.95 9.48 -7.25
C ASN A 297 -15.14 10.78 -6.46
N TRP A 298 -15.74 11.80 -7.07
CA TRP A 298 -16.08 13.04 -6.37
C TRP A 298 -17.05 12.82 -5.21
N LYS A 299 -18.05 11.96 -5.38
CA LYS A 299 -19.01 11.62 -4.32
C LYS A 299 -18.39 10.83 -3.15
N LYS A 300 -17.23 10.20 -3.36
CA LYS A 300 -16.49 9.45 -2.33
C LYS A 300 -15.54 10.32 -1.50
N ARG A 301 -15.49 11.62 -1.75
CA ARG A 301 -14.69 12.55 -0.95
C ARG A 301 -15.16 12.53 0.50
N LEU A 302 -14.21 12.67 1.43
CA LEU A 302 -14.56 12.89 2.82
C LEU A 302 -15.42 14.18 2.94
N ASP A 303 -16.39 14.13 3.83
CA ASP A 303 -17.15 15.33 4.20
C ASP A 303 -16.17 16.41 4.68
N PRO A 304 -16.22 17.64 4.14
CA PRO A 304 -15.34 18.74 4.55
C PRO A 304 -15.32 18.98 6.06
N SER A 305 -16.42 18.76 6.75
CA SER A 305 -16.52 18.91 8.23
C SER A 305 -15.66 17.90 9.00
N ARG A 306 -15.29 16.77 8.38
CA ARG A 306 -14.44 15.74 8.95
C ARG A 306 -12.95 15.97 8.67
N ILE A 307 -12.61 16.87 7.76
CA ILE A 307 -11.20 17.16 7.41
C ILE A 307 -10.58 18.03 8.50
N ARG A 308 -9.66 17.46 9.26
CA ARG A 308 -8.96 18.13 10.36
C ARG A 308 -7.66 18.80 9.92
N ARG A 309 -7.03 18.30 8.84
CA ARG A 309 -5.83 18.90 8.27
C ARG A 309 -5.70 18.58 6.78
N HIS A 310 -5.00 19.44 6.04
CA HIS A 310 -4.54 19.10 4.69
C HIS A 310 -3.12 18.51 4.76
N VAL A 311 -2.90 17.47 3.99
CA VAL A 311 -1.60 16.78 3.95
C VAL A 311 -0.78 17.36 2.80
N PRO A 312 0.39 17.93 3.06
CA PRO A 312 1.21 18.47 2.00
C PRO A 312 1.80 17.35 1.14
N LEU A 313 1.79 17.55 -0.17
CA LEU A 313 2.54 16.74 -1.13
C LEU A 313 3.96 17.28 -1.24
N ALA A 314 4.92 16.44 -1.64
CA ALA A 314 6.28 16.93 -1.89
C ALA A 314 6.28 18.05 -2.94
N PRO A 315 6.99 19.17 -2.72
CA PRO A 315 6.87 20.39 -3.54
C PRO A 315 7.62 20.31 -4.88
N PHE A 316 7.86 19.12 -5.40
CA PHE A 316 8.58 18.88 -6.66
C PHE A 316 7.91 17.76 -7.45
N SER A 317 8.30 17.57 -8.72
CA SER A 317 7.94 16.43 -9.54
C SER A 317 9.03 15.36 -9.46
N VAL A 318 8.70 14.18 -8.92
CA VAL A 318 9.64 13.05 -8.90
C VAL A 318 9.99 12.56 -10.31
N VAL A 319 9.06 12.67 -11.25
CA VAL A 319 9.28 12.37 -12.68
C VAL A 319 10.39 13.26 -13.24
N TRP A 320 10.30 14.57 -13.01
CA TRP A 320 11.32 15.52 -13.45
C TRP A 320 12.68 15.28 -12.78
N GLN A 321 12.67 15.03 -11.47
CA GLN A 321 13.91 14.75 -10.73
C GLN A 321 14.61 13.50 -11.27
N TYR A 322 13.85 12.43 -11.51
CA TYR A 322 14.40 11.14 -11.93
C TYR A 322 14.83 11.14 -13.40
N PHE A 323 14.00 11.61 -14.32
CA PHE A 323 14.25 11.49 -15.76
C PHE A 323 15.04 12.66 -16.37
N ALA A 324 14.84 13.89 -15.87
CA ALA A 324 15.51 15.07 -16.41
C ALA A 324 16.73 15.49 -15.58
N LYS A 325 16.67 15.39 -14.24
CA LYS A 325 17.79 15.73 -13.34
C LYS A 325 18.65 14.53 -12.97
N THR A 326 18.33 13.33 -13.46
CA THR A 326 19.07 12.07 -13.24
C THR A 326 19.28 11.68 -11.76
N ARG A 327 18.43 12.19 -10.85
CA ARG A 327 18.44 11.84 -9.43
C ARG A 327 17.79 10.48 -9.24
N LYS A 328 18.60 9.50 -8.88
CA LYS A 328 18.18 8.09 -8.88
C LYS A 328 17.85 7.54 -7.50
N THR A 329 18.31 8.18 -6.44
CA THR A 329 18.07 7.78 -5.06
C THR A 329 17.25 8.83 -4.32
N PHE A 330 16.60 8.39 -3.24
CA PHE A 330 15.78 9.30 -2.45
C PHE A 330 16.59 10.42 -1.79
N THR A 331 17.83 10.14 -1.38
CA THR A 331 18.73 11.11 -0.75
C THR A 331 19.18 12.24 -1.70
N GLU A 332 19.10 12.01 -3.02
CA GLU A 332 19.40 13.03 -4.03
C GLU A 332 18.21 13.97 -4.31
N LEU A 333 17.01 13.64 -3.84
CA LEU A 333 15.82 14.47 -4.04
C LEU A 333 15.88 15.77 -3.22
N PRO A 334 15.18 16.83 -3.65
CA PRO A 334 14.99 18.01 -2.80
C PRO A 334 14.29 17.62 -1.48
N LYS A 335 14.50 18.40 -0.43
CA LYS A 335 13.81 18.19 0.85
C LYS A 335 12.29 18.14 0.65
N LEU A 336 11.64 17.24 1.34
CA LEU A 336 10.19 17.01 1.23
C LEU A 336 9.39 18.22 1.75
N LEU A 337 9.80 18.77 2.87
CA LEU A 337 9.35 20.03 3.48
C LEU A 337 10.42 20.42 4.51
N GLY A 338 10.66 21.72 4.71
CA GLY A 338 11.47 22.25 5.79
C GLY A 338 10.71 22.22 7.10
#